data_2375e799999fd9fdc9ec26ecc403ff53
#
_entry.id   2375e799999fd9fdc9ec26ecc403ff53
#
_cell.length_a   1.000
_cell.length_b   1.000
_cell.length_c   1.000
_cell.angle_alpha   90.00
_cell.angle_beta   90.00
_cell.angle_gamma   90.00
#
_symmetry.space_group_name_H-M   'P 1'
#
loop_
_entity.id
_entity.type
_entity.pdbx_description
1 polymer ?
#
loop_
_entity_poly.entity_id
_entity_poly.type
_entity_poly.pdbx_seq_one_letter_code
_entity_poly.pdbx_strand_id
1 'polypeptide(L)'
;MVDKIGNPLTGWQKDSTGWVYLSLTNAAMQTGWKQDGAKWYLLNNNGYMATGWMKTGNKWYYLNSDGGMASNTTVDGYTIGSDGALV
;
A
#
# COMPACT_ATOMS: atom_id res chain seq x y z
N MET A 1 -14.42 -7.29 -7.19
CA MET A 1 -15.43 -6.50 -6.46
C MET A 1 -16.40 -5.85 -7.42
N VAL A 2 -17.65 -5.82 -7.06
CA VAL A 2 -18.70 -5.15 -7.84
C VAL A 2 -19.58 -4.36 -6.90
N ASP A 3 -20.29 -3.35 -7.45
CA ASP A 3 -21.29 -2.60 -6.69
C ASP A 3 -22.60 -3.38 -6.61
N LYS A 4 -23.64 -2.73 -6.05
CA LYS A 4 -24.94 -3.39 -5.82
C LYS A 4 -25.64 -3.84 -7.09
N ILE A 5 -25.32 -3.22 -8.23
CA ILE A 5 -25.95 -3.55 -9.51
C ILE A 5 -25.01 -4.30 -10.45
N GLY A 6 -23.86 -4.75 -9.94
CA GLY A 6 -22.93 -5.60 -10.67
C GLY A 6 -21.87 -4.89 -11.48
N ASN A 7 -21.74 -3.56 -11.38
CA ASN A 7 -20.67 -2.83 -12.04
C ASN A 7 -19.34 -3.06 -11.33
N PRO A 8 -18.22 -3.24 -12.05
CA PRO A 8 -16.91 -3.37 -11.41
C PRO A 8 -16.55 -2.13 -10.61
N LEU A 9 -16.03 -2.33 -9.39
CA LEU A 9 -15.47 -1.26 -8.59
C LEU A 9 -14.02 -1.04 -8.99
N THR A 10 -13.55 0.20 -8.87
CA THR A 10 -12.17 0.58 -9.18
C THR A 10 -11.62 1.46 -8.05
N GLY A 11 -10.28 1.60 -8.03
CA GLY A 11 -9.60 2.40 -7.02
C GLY A 11 -9.55 1.69 -5.67
N TRP A 12 -9.42 2.48 -4.63
CA TRP A 12 -9.36 1.95 -3.26
C TRP A 12 -10.71 1.41 -2.83
N GLN A 13 -10.70 0.16 -2.37
CA GLN A 13 -11.92 -0.49 -1.84
C GLN A 13 -11.56 -1.19 -0.54
N LYS A 14 -12.48 -1.17 0.41
CA LYS A 14 -12.28 -1.82 1.71
C LYS A 14 -13.27 -2.96 1.88
N ASP A 15 -12.77 -4.14 2.25
CA ASP A 15 -13.59 -5.26 2.65
C ASP A 15 -13.38 -5.57 4.14
N SER A 16 -13.86 -6.72 4.61
CA SER A 16 -13.74 -7.10 6.03
C SER A 16 -12.30 -7.39 6.44
N THR A 17 -11.40 -7.62 5.50
CA THR A 17 -9.99 -7.92 5.77
C THR A 17 -9.12 -6.67 5.74
N GLY A 18 -9.39 -5.72 4.82
CA GLY A 18 -8.59 -4.52 4.69
C GLY A 18 -8.82 -3.79 3.38
N TRP A 19 -7.86 -2.94 3.03
CA TRP A 19 -7.91 -2.13 1.82
C TRP A 19 -7.21 -2.83 0.67
N VAL A 20 -7.83 -2.77 -0.52
CA VAL A 20 -7.24 -3.22 -1.78
C VAL A 20 -7.30 -2.07 -2.79
N TYR A 21 -6.48 -2.14 -3.82
CA TYR A 21 -6.54 -1.18 -4.92
C TYR A 21 -6.87 -1.92 -6.21
N LEU A 22 -7.94 -1.50 -6.86
CA LEU A 22 -8.41 -2.09 -8.12
C LEU A 22 -8.06 -1.15 -9.26
N SER A 23 -7.48 -1.70 -10.34
CA SER A 23 -7.06 -0.91 -11.49
C SER A 23 -8.22 -0.07 -12.03
N LEU A 24 -7.93 1.20 -12.34
CA LEU A 24 -8.93 2.11 -12.90
C LEU A 24 -9.31 1.76 -14.33
N THR A 25 -8.51 0.92 -15.01
CA THR A 25 -8.76 0.54 -16.40
C THR A 25 -9.51 -0.76 -16.55
N ASN A 26 -9.21 -1.77 -15.70
CA ASN A 26 -9.81 -3.10 -15.84
C ASN A 26 -10.32 -3.69 -14.53
N ALA A 27 -10.30 -2.90 -13.44
CA ALA A 27 -10.76 -3.31 -12.11
C ALA A 27 -9.98 -4.50 -11.53
N ALA A 28 -8.82 -4.86 -12.08
CA ALA A 28 -7.99 -5.93 -11.56
C ALA A 28 -7.31 -5.53 -10.27
N MET A 29 -7.23 -6.47 -9.31
CA MET A 29 -6.55 -6.24 -8.04
C MET A 29 -5.06 -6.04 -8.27
N GLN A 30 -4.51 -4.97 -7.69
CA GLN A 30 -3.09 -4.64 -7.81
C GLN A 30 -2.30 -5.25 -6.67
N THR A 31 -1.00 -5.50 -6.91
CA THR A 31 -0.04 -5.94 -5.89
C THR A 31 1.24 -5.14 -6.05
N GLY A 32 2.10 -5.17 -5.01
CA GLY A 32 3.37 -4.47 -5.03
C GLY A 32 3.23 -3.00 -4.69
N TRP A 33 4.25 -2.21 -5.07
CA TRP A 33 4.26 -0.78 -4.79
C TRP A 33 3.28 -0.03 -5.67
N LYS A 34 2.52 0.87 -5.06
CA LYS A 34 1.55 1.71 -5.76
C LYS A 34 1.71 3.15 -5.27
N GLN A 35 1.96 4.07 -6.21
CA GLN A 35 1.95 5.50 -5.91
C GLN A 35 0.55 6.07 -6.16
N ASP A 36 0.01 6.74 -5.16
CA ASP A 36 -1.27 7.42 -5.26
C ASP A 36 -1.11 8.82 -4.67
N GLY A 37 -1.17 9.82 -5.54
CA GLY A 37 -0.86 11.18 -5.14
C GLY A 37 0.59 11.31 -4.70
N ALA A 38 0.81 11.90 -3.53
CA ALA A 38 2.16 12.10 -2.98
C ALA A 38 2.65 10.92 -2.14
N LYS A 39 1.85 9.85 -2.00
CA LYS A 39 2.17 8.74 -1.10
C LYS A 39 2.40 7.45 -1.86
N TRP A 40 3.31 6.62 -1.33
CA TRP A 40 3.53 5.26 -1.80
C TRP A 40 2.88 4.28 -0.84
N TYR A 41 2.22 3.27 -1.40
CA TYR A 41 1.58 2.19 -0.65
C TYR A 41 2.17 0.87 -1.10
N LEU A 42 2.20 -0.10 -0.20
CA LEU A 42 2.63 -1.46 -0.52
C LEU A 42 1.42 -2.39 -0.41
N LEU A 43 1.07 -3.00 -1.53
CA LEU A 43 0.02 -4.01 -1.58
C LEU A 43 0.70 -5.37 -1.56
N ASN A 44 0.32 -6.22 -0.60
CA ASN A 44 0.95 -7.53 -0.46
C ASN A 44 0.49 -8.48 -1.57
N ASN A 45 1.01 -9.70 -1.56
CA ASN A 45 0.71 -10.68 -2.62
C ASN A 45 -0.78 -11.08 -2.65
N ASN A 46 -1.51 -10.85 -1.56
CA ASN A 46 -2.95 -11.07 -1.50
C ASN A 46 -3.75 -9.84 -1.98
N GLY A 47 -3.06 -8.76 -2.35
CA GLY A 47 -3.67 -7.54 -2.81
C GLY A 47 -4.04 -6.57 -1.70
N TYR A 48 -3.83 -6.89 -0.43
CA TYR A 48 -4.18 -6.01 0.68
C TYR A 48 -3.08 -5.03 1.01
N MET A 49 -3.47 -3.82 1.41
CA MET A 49 -2.56 -2.76 1.83
C MET A 49 -1.81 -3.19 3.10
N ALA A 50 -0.47 -3.11 3.05
CA ALA A 50 0.38 -3.42 4.18
C ALA A 50 0.52 -2.21 5.09
N THR A 51 0.74 -2.47 6.39
CA THR A 51 1.10 -1.46 7.39
C THR A 51 2.20 -2.02 8.27
N GLY A 52 2.94 -1.12 8.94
CA GLY A 52 4.04 -1.50 9.80
C GLY A 52 5.31 -1.80 9.02
N TRP A 53 6.23 -2.51 9.65
CA TRP A 53 7.51 -2.85 9.04
C TRP A 53 7.36 -3.95 8.00
N MET A 54 7.85 -3.69 6.79
CA MET A 54 7.80 -4.66 5.69
C MET A 54 9.16 -4.72 5.02
N LYS A 55 9.65 -5.93 4.74
CA LYS A 55 10.89 -6.15 4.01
C LYS A 55 10.58 -6.54 2.58
N THR A 56 11.12 -5.79 1.62
CA THR A 56 10.95 -6.10 0.20
C THR A 56 12.20 -5.64 -0.55
N GLY A 57 12.66 -6.43 -1.51
CA GLY A 57 13.85 -6.11 -2.29
C GLY A 57 15.12 -5.97 -1.43
N ASN A 58 15.23 -6.73 -0.33
CA ASN A 58 16.34 -6.70 0.62
C ASN A 58 16.44 -5.40 1.43
N LYS A 59 15.38 -4.58 1.43
CA LYS A 59 15.31 -3.36 2.22
C LYS A 59 14.07 -3.36 3.09
N TRP A 60 14.18 -2.69 4.25
CA TRP A 60 13.06 -2.51 5.17
C TRP A 60 12.38 -1.17 4.91
N TYR A 61 11.05 -1.18 4.93
CA TYR A 61 10.20 0.00 4.80
C TYR A 61 9.19 0.01 5.93
N TYR A 62 8.73 1.20 6.29
CA TYR A 62 7.67 1.33 7.29
C TYR A 62 6.45 1.97 6.64
N LEU A 63 5.32 1.28 6.72
CA LEU A 63 4.04 1.81 6.22
C LEU A 63 3.24 2.28 7.43
N ASN A 64 2.83 3.55 7.41
CA ASN A 64 2.05 4.14 8.50
C ASN A 64 0.68 3.47 8.61
N SER A 65 -0.07 3.81 9.66
CA SER A 65 -1.38 3.19 9.89
C SER A 65 -2.39 3.47 8.77
N ASP A 66 -2.18 4.54 8.00
CA ASP A 66 -2.99 4.85 6.82
C ASP A 66 -2.47 4.16 5.55
N GLY A 67 -1.42 3.35 5.66
CA GLY A 67 -0.79 2.65 4.55
C GLY A 67 0.29 3.43 3.84
N GLY A 68 0.42 4.74 4.08
CA GLY A 68 1.42 5.56 3.43
C GLY A 68 2.83 5.22 3.88
N MET A 69 3.78 5.15 2.94
CA MET A 69 5.18 4.86 3.24
C MET A 69 5.82 6.02 4.00
N ALA A 70 6.48 5.72 5.12
CA ALA A 70 7.27 6.70 5.85
C ALA A 70 8.55 7.05 5.06
N SER A 71 8.98 8.31 5.15
CA SER A 71 10.23 8.76 4.55
C SER A 71 10.76 9.95 5.32
N ASN A 72 12.08 10.14 5.29
CA ASN A 72 12.75 11.27 5.95
C ASN A 72 12.34 11.39 7.42
N THR A 73 12.26 10.28 8.15
CA THR A 73 11.77 10.28 9.53
C THR A 73 12.45 9.17 10.33
N THR A 74 12.14 9.12 11.61
CA THR A 74 12.62 8.05 12.50
C THR A 74 11.42 7.29 13.03
N VAL A 75 11.49 5.97 12.97
CA VAL A 75 10.44 5.07 13.46
C VAL A 75 11.10 4.03 14.35
N ASP A 76 10.62 3.88 15.58
CA ASP A 76 11.12 2.90 16.56
C ASP A 76 12.65 3.02 16.76
N GLY A 77 13.19 4.23 16.65
CA GLY A 77 14.63 4.47 16.77
C GLY A 77 15.44 4.22 15.51
N TYR A 78 14.80 3.80 14.42
CA TYR A 78 15.46 3.56 13.13
C TYR A 78 15.24 4.73 12.19
N THR A 79 16.26 5.07 11.43
CA THR A 79 16.19 6.17 10.47
C THR A 79 15.70 5.69 9.12
N ILE A 80 14.68 6.37 8.60
CA ILE A 80 14.12 6.11 7.28
C ILE A 80 14.59 7.21 6.34
N GLY A 81 15.20 6.82 5.22
CA GLY A 81 15.72 7.76 4.23
C GLY A 81 14.66 8.38 3.34
N SER A 82 15.11 9.21 2.39
CA SER A 82 14.20 9.91 1.47
C SER A 82 13.48 8.98 0.51
N ASP A 83 14.05 7.80 0.24
CA ASP A 83 13.44 6.79 -0.61
C ASP A 83 12.51 5.84 0.16
N GLY A 84 12.34 6.07 1.45
CA GLY A 84 11.51 5.24 2.32
C GLY A 84 12.20 4.01 2.86
N ALA A 85 13.44 3.73 2.45
CA ALA A 85 14.17 2.58 2.95
C ALA A 85 14.87 2.88 4.26
N LEU A 86 14.99 1.86 5.11
CA LEU A 86 15.79 1.92 6.33
C LEU A 86 17.25 2.20 5.97
N VAL A 87 17.81 3.19 6.63
CA VAL A 87 19.20 3.58 6.43
C VAL A 87 20.13 2.69 7.26
#